data_b2a6f8fb6b88e887d337e6e124615cc8
#
_entry.id   b2a6f8fb6b88e887d337e6e124615cc8
#
_cell.length_a   1.000
_cell.length_b   1.000
_cell.length_c   1.000
_cell.angle_alpha   90.00
_cell.angle_beta   90.00
_cell.angle_gamma   90.00
#
_symmetry.space_group_name_H-M   'P 1'
#
loop_
_entity.id
_entity.type
_entity.pdbx_description
1 polymer ?
#
loop_
_entity_poly.entity_id
_entity_poly.type
_entity_poly.pdbx_seq_one_letter_code
_entity_poly.pdbx_strand_id
1 'polypeptide(L)'
;MRIIPLLFYIKDKEIAEQFDIIWGVSALTHRHIRAAMSCLIYLKLAEKLLQGKDKEIAYAEMRKEISAFWEKLEFAEEERLHFNKVIQNDIRETPIDDLKSGGYVIEVLESSIWFFLNNDSYEDTILAIINLGHDTDTSAAIAGGLAGIYYGQKNIPDYWIASLARLEDIVAVSYTHLTLPTILLV
;
A
#
# COMPACT_ATOMS: atom_id res chain seq x y z
N MET A 1 -9.36 -1.18 -2.67
CA MET A 1 -7.90 -1.26 -2.59
C MET A 1 -7.13 -1.02 -3.90
N ARG A 2 -7.69 -0.26 -4.83
CA ARG A 2 -7.06 0.10 -6.10
C ARG A 2 -6.42 1.49 -6.04
N ILE A 3 -5.94 1.88 -4.86
CA ILE A 3 -5.52 3.27 -4.58
C ILE A 3 -4.10 3.57 -5.08
N ILE A 4 -3.26 2.57 -5.30
CA ILE A 4 -1.82 2.77 -5.56
C ILE A 4 -1.51 3.69 -6.77
N PRO A 5 -2.26 3.69 -7.89
CA PRO A 5 -2.00 4.63 -8.98
C PRO A 5 -2.16 6.11 -8.58
N LEU A 6 -2.95 6.41 -7.55
CA LEU A 6 -3.13 7.75 -7.04
C LEU A 6 -1.81 8.36 -6.50
N LEU A 7 -0.87 7.50 -6.09
CA LEU A 7 0.45 7.91 -5.60
C LEU A 7 1.15 8.86 -6.57
N PHE A 8 1.12 8.58 -7.88
CA PHE A 8 1.80 9.38 -8.89
C PHE A 8 1.23 10.79 -9.02
N TYR A 9 -0.04 10.98 -8.66
CA TYR A 9 -0.69 12.29 -8.65
C TYR A 9 -0.44 13.08 -7.35
N ILE A 10 -0.31 12.40 -6.21
CA ILE A 10 -0.27 13.06 -4.90
C ILE A 10 1.13 13.19 -4.30
N LYS A 11 2.14 12.44 -4.78
CA LYS A 11 3.47 12.31 -4.17
C LYS A 11 4.22 13.63 -3.89
N ASP A 12 3.94 14.67 -4.66
CA ASP A 12 4.60 15.98 -4.54
C ASP A 12 3.76 16.99 -3.73
N LYS A 13 2.67 16.54 -3.08
CA LYS A 13 1.77 17.37 -2.31
C LYS A 13 2.03 17.25 -0.80
N GLU A 14 1.62 18.27 -0.05
CA GLU A 14 1.63 18.21 1.41
C GLU A 14 0.68 17.12 1.94
N ILE A 15 1.04 16.46 3.05
CA ILE A 15 0.32 15.30 3.58
C ILE A 15 -1.17 15.58 3.86
N ALA A 16 -1.52 16.80 4.27
CA ALA A 16 -2.91 17.18 4.49
C ALA A 16 -3.69 17.19 3.17
N GLU A 17 -3.13 17.77 2.11
CA GLU A 17 -3.72 17.75 0.77
C GLU A 17 -3.80 16.32 0.20
N GLN A 18 -2.75 15.50 0.42
CA GLN A 18 -2.79 14.09 0.07
C GLN A 18 -3.97 13.39 0.74
N PHE A 19 -4.17 13.63 2.04
CA PHE A 19 -5.26 13.00 2.80
C PHE A 19 -6.63 13.41 2.28
N ASP A 20 -6.85 14.69 1.97
CA ASP A 20 -8.12 15.17 1.42
C ASP A 20 -8.45 14.51 0.08
N ILE A 21 -7.47 14.39 -0.80
CA ILE A 21 -7.62 13.70 -2.09
C ILE A 21 -7.92 12.20 -1.88
N ILE A 22 -7.15 11.54 -1.00
CA ILE A 22 -7.34 10.13 -0.65
C ILE A 22 -8.72 9.91 -0.06
N TRP A 23 -9.18 10.78 0.83
CA TRP A 23 -10.53 10.73 1.38
C TRP A 23 -11.59 10.78 0.28
N GLY A 24 -11.47 11.74 -0.66
CA GLY A 24 -12.40 11.87 -1.79
C GLY A 24 -12.46 10.60 -2.64
N VAL A 25 -11.30 10.04 -3.01
CA VAL A 25 -11.22 8.82 -3.83
C VAL A 25 -11.72 7.59 -3.07
N SER A 26 -11.32 7.42 -1.80
CA SER A 26 -11.78 6.31 -0.96
C SER A 26 -13.29 6.35 -0.73
N ALA A 27 -13.86 7.55 -0.56
CA ALA A 27 -15.27 7.76 -0.30
C ALA A 27 -16.20 7.37 -1.47
N LEU A 28 -15.68 7.21 -2.69
CA LEU A 28 -16.43 6.71 -3.83
C LEU A 28 -16.98 5.29 -3.59
N THR A 29 -16.30 4.50 -2.78
CA THR A 29 -16.70 3.13 -2.45
C THR A 29 -16.83 2.89 -0.95
N HIS A 30 -15.95 3.47 -0.14
CA HIS A 30 -15.89 3.23 1.31
C HIS A 30 -15.69 4.55 2.06
N ARG A 31 -16.80 5.24 2.37
CA ARG A 31 -16.78 6.53 3.10
C ARG A 31 -16.63 6.30 4.59
N HIS A 32 -15.42 5.90 5.01
CA HIS A 32 -15.07 5.68 6.41
C HIS A 32 -13.64 6.14 6.70
N ILE A 33 -13.42 6.74 7.87
CA ILE A 33 -12.09 7.29 8.25
C ILE A 33 -11.00 6.22 8.24
N ARG A 34 -11.30 5.00 8.69
CA ARG A 34 -10.35 3.88 8.69
C ARG A 34 -9.91 3.49 7.29
N ALA A 35 -10.85 3.52 6.31
CA ALA A 35 -10.51 3.23 4.91
C ALA A 35 -9.57 4.31 4.32
N ALA A 36 -9.86 5.58 4.55
CA ALA A 36 -9.01 6.68 4.09
C ALA A 36 -7.63 6.67 4.76
N MET A 37 -7.57 6.45 6.08
CA MET A 37 -6.32 6.40 6.83
C MET A 37 -5.47 5.18 6.43
N SER A 38 -6.09 4.01 6.21
CA SER A 38 -5.39 2.84 5.68
C SER A 38 -4.78 3.12 4.30
N CYS A 39 -5.52 3.82 3.44
CA CYS A 39 -5.01 4.24 2.14
C CYS A 39 -3.84 5.23 2.28
N LEU A 40 -3.91 6.19 3.20
CA LEU A 40 -2.82 7.13 3.45
C LEU A 40 -1.55 6.40 3.92
N ILE A 41 -1.67 5.54 4.93
CA ILE A 41 -0.55 4.74 5.47
C ILE A 41 0.11 3.92 4.35
N TYR A 42 -0.71 3.22 3.56
CA TYR A 42 -0.25 2.43 2.43
C TYR A 42 0.49 3.25 1.38
N LEU A 43 -0.08 4.40 0.98
CA LEU A 43 0.52 5.26 -0.04
C LEU A 43 1.76 5.99 0.47
N LYS A 44 1.83 6.34 1.77
CA LYS A 44 3.05 6.93 2.35
C LYS A 44 4.20 5.92 2.40
N LEU A 45 3.93 4.64 2.70
CA LEU A 45 4.94 3.59 2.58
C LEU A 45 5.39 3.44 1.12
N ALA A 46 4.44 3.31 0.20
CA ALA A 46 4.73 3.19 -1.23
C ALA A 46 5.53 4.39 -1.78
N GLU A 47 5.26 5.61 -1.31
CA GLU A 47 6.01 6.82 -1.66
C GLU A 47 7.48 6.73 -1.25
N LYS A 48 7.75 6.28 -0.02
CA LYS A 48 9.13 6.12 0.47
C LYS A 48 9.89 5.04 -0.32
N LEU A 49 9.21 3.94 -0.67
CA LEU A 49 9.78 2.89 -1.52
C LEU A 49 10.07 3.40 -2.93
N LEU A 50 9.17 4.20 -3.52
CA LEU A 50 9.35 4.81 -4.84
C LEU A 50 10.55 5.79 -4.87
N GLN A 51 10.90 6.38 -3.73
CA GLN A 51 12.10 7.21 -3.55
C GLN A 51 13.40 6.38 -3.48
N GLY A 52 13.32 5.05 -3.60
CA GLY A 52 14.47 4.14 -3.56
C GLY A 52 14.98 3.84 -2.14
N LYS A 53 14.19 4.10 -1.11
CA LYS A 53 14.57 3.79 0.27
C LYS A 53 14.46 2.29 0.53
N ASP A 54 15.34 1.79 1.38
CA ASP A 54 15.22 0.44 1.94
C ASP A 54 13.88 0.28 2.67
N LYS A 55 13.32 -0.94 2.62
CA LYS A 55 11.97 -1.23 3.15
C LYS A 55 11.83 -0.91 4.65
N GLU A 56 12.90 -1.12 5.43
CA GLU A 56 12.89 -0.84 6.86
C GLU A 56 12.93 0.67 7.14
N ILE A 57 13.77 1.40 6.39
CA ILE A 57 13.86 2.87 6.47
C ILE A 57 12.54 3.50 6.00
N ALA A 58 11.99 3.01 4.89
CA ALA A 58 10.72 3.47 4.34
C ALA A 58 9.58 3.30 5.36
N TYR A 59 9.53 2.14 6.02
CA TYR A 59 8.53 1.85 7.06
C TYR A 59 8.69 2.75 8.29
N ALA A 60 9.92 2.92 8.79
CA ALA A 60 10.18 3.79 9.94
C ALA A 60 9.83 5.27 9.67
N GLU A 61 10.18 5.78 8.49
CA GLU A 61 9.85 7.15 8.12
C GLU A 61 8.34 7.35 7.91
N MET A 62 7.65 6.39 7.28
CA MET A 62 6.20 6.41 7.14
C MET A 62 5.53 6.50 8.51
N ARG A 63 5.92 5.67 9.48
CA ARG A 63 5.37 5.69 10.84
C ARG A 63 5.53 7.06 11.50
N LYS A 64 6.72 7.65 11.40
CA LYS A 64 7.02 8.98 11.95
C LYS A 64 6.15 10.06 11.31
N GLU A 65 6.00 10.04 9.99
CA GLU A 65 5.21 11.02 9.25
C GLU A 65 3.71 10.92 9.57
N ILE A 66 3.18 9.70 9.64
CA ILE A 66 1.78 9.47 10.01
C ILE A 66 1.51 9.89 11.46
N SER A 67 2.39 9.56 12.39
CA SER A 67 2.24 9.98 13.80
C SER A 67 2.21 11.51 13.93
N ALA A 68 3.11 12.21 13.24
CA ALA A 68 3.12 13.67 13.23
C ALA A 68 1.86 14.28 12.58
N PHE A 69 1.35 13.63 11.53
CA PHE A 69 0.11 14.06 10.88
C PHE A 69 -1.11 13.88 11.78
N TRP A 70 -1.20 12.78 12.52
CA TRP A 70 -2.29 12.53 13.47
C TRP A 70 -2.40 13.61 14.56
N GLU A 71 -1.27 14.12 15.05
CA GLU A 71 -1.26 15.22 16.02
C GLU A 71 -1.84 16.51 15.40
N LYS A 72 -1.47 16.82 14.14
CA LYS A 72 -1.98 17.99 13.43
C LYS A 72 -3.47 17.88 13.06
N LEU A 73 -3.92 16.67 12.75
CA LEU A 73 -5.32 16.39 12.38
C LEU A 73 -6.23 16.27 13.60
N GLU A 74 -5.68 16.22 14.81
CA GLU A 74 -6.44 15.86 16.02
C GLU A 74 -7.21 14.54 15.84
N PHE A 75 -6.55 13.57 15.17
CA PHE A 75 -7.16 12.28 14.86
C PHE A 75 -7.56 11.56 16.16
N ALA A 76 -8.84 11.15 16.23
CA ALA A 76 -9.41 10.60 17.45
C ALA A 76 -8.59 9.40 17.98
N GLU A 77 -8.28 9.41 19.27
CA GLU A 77 -7.46 8.38 19.90
C GLU A 77 -8.05 6.98 19.72
N GLU A 78 -9.36 6.84 19.84
CA GLU A 78 -10.07 5.58 19.61
C GLU A 78 -9.81 5.00 18.22
N GLU A 79 -9.72 5.86 17.21
CA GLU A 79 -9.42 5.45 15.83
C GLU A 79 -7.92 5.14 15.66
N ARG A 80 -7.02 5.85 16.36
CA ARG A 80 -5.57 5.55 16.36
C ARG A 80 -5.27 4.14 16.87
N LEU A 81 -6.00 3.67 17.87
CA LEU A 81 -5.83 2.34 18.46
C LEU A 81 -5.93 1.21 17.45
N HIS A 82 -6.77 1.38 16.42
CA HIS A 82 -6.91 0.39 15.34
C HIS A 82 -5.64 0.23 14.49
N PHE A 83 -4.75 1.23 14.48
CA PHE A 83 -3.52 1.21 13.70
C PHE A 83 -2.27 0.98 14.54
N ASN A 84 -2.43 0.67 15.83
CA ASN A 84 -1.30 0.54 16.76
C ASN A 84 -0.26 -0.48 16.31
N LYS A 85 -0.66 -1.62 15.75
CA LYS A 85 0.27 -2.64 15.26
C LYS A 85 1.18 -2.09 14.16
N VAL A 86 0.64 -1.22 13.28
CA VAL A 86 1.38 -0.68 12.13
C VAL A 86 2.16 0.58 12.49
N ILE A 87 1.62 1.45 13.37
CA ILE A 87 2.17 2.78 13.60
C ILE A 87 2.94 2.87 14.92
N GLN A 88 2.41 2.36 16.03
CA GLN A 88 3.05 2.45 17.34
C GLN A 88 4.00 1.29 17.60
N ASN A 89 3.56 0.08 17.31
CA ASN A 89 4.37 -1.13 17.44
C ASN A 89 5.15 -1.39 16.13
N ASP A 90 6.10 -2.32 16.18
CA ASP A 90 6.69 -2.82 14.95
C ASP A 90 5.85 -4.00 14.44
N ILE A 91 5.18 -3.80 13.31
CA ILE A 91 4.30 -4.84 12.75
C ILE A 91 5.05 -6.16 12.52
N ARG A 92 6.37 -6.13 12.25
CA ARG A 92 7.21 -7.31 12.00
C ARG A 92 7.25 -8.27 13.18
N GLU A 93 7.08 -7.74 14.41
CA GLU A 93 7.10 -8.53 15.64
C GLU A 93 5.76 -9.23 15.92
N THR A 94 4.71 -8.92 15.14
CA THR A 94 3.41 -9.56 15.31
C THR A 94 3.52 -11.05 14.93
N PRO A 95 3.12 -11.98 15.82
CA PRO A 95 3.07 -13.39 15.47
C PRO A 95 2.17 -13.62 14.27
N ILE A 96 2.56 -14.54 13.36
CA ILE A 96 1.80 -14.83 12.15
C ILE A 96 0.37 -15.28 12.46
N ASP A 97 0.17 -15.99 13.55
CA ASP A 97 -1.15 -16.48 13.99
C ASP A 97 -2.10 -15.35 14.43
N ASP A 98 -1.57 -14.16 14.72
CA ASP A 98 -2.33 -12.95 15.07
C ASP A 98 -2.66 -12.06 13.84
N LEU A 99 -2.17 -12.45 12.66
CA LEU A 99 -2.51 -11.80 11.41
C LEU A 99 -3.81 -12.36 10.84
N LYS A 100 -4.57 -11.48 10.24
CA LYS A 100 -5.84 -11.83 9.60
C LYS A 100 -5.88 -11.31 8.16
N SER A 101 -6.65 -11.99 7.33
CA SER A 101 -6.91 -11.61 5.93
C SER A 101 -8.40 -11.67 5.59
N GLY A 102 -9.24 -11.23 6.52
CA GLY A 102 -10.70 -11.35 6.42
C GLY A 102 -11.39 -10.29 5.55
N GLY A 103 -10.68 -9.51 4.73
CA GLY A 103 -11.24 -8.44 3.90
C GLY A 103 -11.50 -7.14 4.66
N TYR A 104 -11.35 -7.08 6.00
CA TYR A 104 -11.40 -5.83 6.74
C TYR A 104 -10.17 -5.00 6.46
N VAL A 105 -10.37 -3.72 6.14
CA VAL A 105 -9.31 -2.84 5.59
C VAL A 105 -8.05 -2.77 6.45
N ILE A 106 -8.18 -2.81 7.78
CA ILE A 106 -7.03 -2.76 8.70
C ILE A 106 -6.30 -4.10 8.72
N GLU A 107 -7.03 -5.22 8.76
CA GLU A 107 -6.44 -6.56 8.72
C GLU A 107 -5.65 -6.79 7.44
N VAL A 108 -6.20 -6.33 6.30
CA VAL A 108 -5.52 -6.41 5.00
C VAL A 108 -4.29 -5.50 4.96
N LEU A 109 -4.36 -4.29 5.54
CA LEU A 109 -3.20 -3.40 5.64
C LEU A 109 -2.09 -4.03 6.49
N GLU A 110 -2.43 -4.55 7.68
CA GLU A 110 -1.51 -5.20 8.60
C GLU A 110 -0.80 -6.39 7.93
N SER A 111 -1.57 -7.33 7.38
CA SER A 111 -1.02 -8.51 6.72
C SER A 111 -0.16 -8.14 5.51
N SER A 112 -0.62 -7.22 4.66
CA SER A 112 0.14 -6.81 3.48
C SER A 112 1.49 -6.18 3.82
N ILE A 113 1.54 -5.30 4.82
CA ILE A 113 2.79 -4.68 5.27
C ILE A 113 3.69 -5.72 5.96
N TRP A 114 3.12 -6.57 6.80
CA TRP A 114 3.87 -7.63 7.49
C TRP A 114 4.57 -8.56 6.51
N PHE A 115 3.84 -9.11 5.53
CA PHE A 115 4.40 -10.04 4.55
C PHE A 115 5.41 -9.35 3.64
N PHE A 116 5.19 -8.10 3.26
CA PHE A 116 6.16 -7.33 2.50
C PHE A 116 7.47 -7.13 3.26
N LEU A 117 7.41 -6.79 4.55
CA LEU A 117 8.60 -6.50 5.36
C LEU A 117 9.37 -7.77 5.74
N ASN A 118 8.69 -8.90 5.95
CA ASN A 118 9.29 -10.15 6.43
C ASN A 118 9.70 -11.14 5.32
N ASN A 119 9.60 -10.75 4.03
CA ASN A 119 10.05 -11.57 2.91
C ASN A 119 11.04 -10.80 2.05
N ASP A 120 11.97 -11.50 1.40
CA ASP A 120 13.10 -10.90 0.70
C ASP A 120 12.99 -10.97 -0.84
N SER A 121 11.87 -11.44 -1.36
CA SER A 121 11.58 -11.43 -2.79
C SER A 121 10.12 -11.08 -3.08
N TYR A 122 9.84 -10.70 -4.33
CA TYR A 122 8.46 -10.53 -4.79
C TYR A 122 7.67 -11.84 -4.67
N GLU A 123 8.26 -12.93 -5.16
CA GLU A 123 7.64 -14.24 -5.17
C GLU A 123 7.31 -14.73 -3.76
N ASP A 124 8.29 -14.70 -2.85
CA ASP A 124 8.08 -15.13 -1.45
C ASP A 124 7.02 -14.28 -0.76
N THR A 125 6.99 -12.96 -0.98
CA THR A 125 5.97 -12.07 -0.43
C THR A 125 4.57 -12.52 -0.86
N ILE A 126 4.38 -12.80 -2.16
CA ILE A 126 3.07 -13.20 -2.69
C ILE A 126 2.69 -14.61 -2.25
N LEU A 127 3.60 -15.58 -2.34
CA LEU A 127 3.32 -16.94 -1.95
C LEU A 127 3.01 -17.06 -0.46
N ALA A 128 3.73 -16.33 0.38
CA ALA A 128 3.50 -16.34 1.81
C ALA A 128 2.12 -15.76 2.18
N ILE A 129 1.73 -14.62 1.60
CA ILE A 129 0.44 -13.99 1.93
C ILE A 129 -0.76 -14.77 1.41
N ILE A 130 -0.69 -15.43 0.24
CA ILE A 130 -1.79 -16.27 -0.25
C ILE A 130 -2.00 -17.51 0.62
N ASN A 131 -0.95 -18.00 1.27
CA ASN A 131 -1.03 -19.14 2.19
C ASN A 131 -1.69 -18.79 3.53
N LEU A 132 -1.90 -17.51 3.84
CA LEU A 132 -2.67 -17.08 5.02
C LEU A 132 -4.16 -17.47 4.93
N GLY A 133 -4.67 -17.64 3.69
CA GLY A 133 -6.07 -18.02 3.46
C GLY A 133 -7.04 -16.85 3.44
N HIS A 134 -8.33 -17.12 3.39
CA HIS A 134 -9.44 -16.14 3.36
C HIS A 134 -9.42 -15.22 2.12
N ASP A 135 -9.37 -13.90 2.28
CA ASP A 135 -9.38 -12.90 1.18
C ASP A 135 -7.96 -12.68 0.62
N THR A 136 -7.41 -13.75 0.04
CA THR A 136 -6.01 -13.77 -0.40
C THR A 136 -5.74 -12.96 -1.65
N ASP A 137 -6.69 -12.84 -2.56
CA ASP A 137 -6.57 -12.07 -3.78
C ASP A 137 -6.42 -10.56 -3.48
N THR A 138 -7.24 -10.05 -2.55
CA THR A 138 -7.14 -8.65 -2.09
C THR A 138 -5.81 -8.40 -1.37
N SER A 139 -5.46 -9.27 -0.42
CA SER A 139 -4.25 -9.12 0.38
C SER A 139 -2.98 -9.21 -0.47
N ALA A 140 -2.93 -10.19 -1.40
CA ALA A 140 -1.82 -10.35 -2.32
C ALA A 140 -1.69 -9.18 -3.31
N ALA A 141 -2.82 -8.62 -3.78
CA ALA A 141 -2.78 -7.45 -4.66
C ALA A 141 -2.16 -6.23 -3.97
N ILE A 142 -2.41 -6.05 -2.66
CA ILE A 142 -1.87 -4.92 -1.90
C ILE A 142 -0.40 -5.12 -1.54
N ALA A 143 -0.04 -6.30 -1.04
CA ALA A 143 1.35 -6.65 -0.78
C ALA A 143 2.18 -6.61 -2.07
N GLY A 144 1.63 -7.13 -3.18
CA GLY A 144 2.23 -7.11 -4.50
C GLY A 144 2.48 -5.71 -5.04
N GLY A 145 1.62 -4.75 -4.70
CA GLY A 145 1.85 -3.35 -5.03
C GLY A 145 3.11 -2.79 -4.37
N LEU A 146 3.32 -3.02 -3.08
CA LEU A 146 4.54 -2.62 -2.35
C LEU A 146 5.78 -3.37 -2.87
N ALA A 147 5.66 -4.69 -2.98
CA ALA A 147 6.74 -5.54 -3.47
C ALA A 147 7.14 -5.20 -4.91
N GLY A 148 6.16 -4.88 -5.77
CA GLY A 148 6.41 -4.46 -7.15
C GLY A 148 7.16 -3.14 -7.26
N ILE A 149 6.87 -2.16 -6.38
CA ILE A 149 7.64 -0.92 -6.31
C ILE A 149 9.06 -1.18 -5.82
N TYR A 150 9.21 -1.99 -4.78
CA TYR A 150 10.50 -2.22 -4.14
C TYR A 150 11.43 -3.12 -4.95
N TYR A 151 10.96 -4.29 -5.37
CA TYR A 151 11.76 -5.27 -6.10
C TYR A 151 11.81 -4.98 -7.61
N GLY A 152 10.82 -4.27 -8.14
CA GLY A 152 10.69 -3.96 -9.56
C GLY A 152 10.12 -5.10 -10.40
N GLN A 153 9.62 -4.76 -11.58
CA GLN A 153 8.94 -5.68 -12.50
C GLN A 153 9.81 -6.89 -12.90
N LYS A 154 11.12 -6.72 -13.02
CA LYS A 154 12.05 -7.78 -13.45
C LYS A 154 12.18 -8.93 -12.43
N ASN A 155 11.74 -8.71 -11.20
CA ASN A 155 11.74 -9.69 -10.14
C ASN A 155 10.39 -10.39 -9.96
N ILE A 156 9.40 -10.08 -10.80
CA ILE A 156 8.16 -10.85 -10.89
C ILE A 156 8.43 -12.08 -11.75
N PRO A 157 8.07 -13.31 -11.30
CA PRO A 157 8.30 -14.51 -12.09
C PRO A 157 7.68 -14.42 -13.49
N ASP A 158 8.47 -14.69 -14.53
CA ASP A 158 8.04 -14.57 -15.92
C ASP A 158 6.79 -15.42 -16.23
N TYR A 159 6.67 -16.60 -15.61
CA TYR A 159 5.51 -17.46 -15.81
C TYR A 159 4.22 -16.90 -15.22
N TRP A 160 4.30 -16.04 -14.17
CA TRP A 160 3.13 -15.32 -13.66
C TRP A 160 2.70 -14.25 -14.65
N ILE A 161 3.66 -13.49 -15.18
CA ILE A 161 3.38 -12.44 -16.18
C ILE A 161 2.77 -13.07 -17.43
N ALA A 162 3.36 -14.17 -17.93
CA ALA A 162 2.87 -14.89 -19.10
C ALA A 162 1.46 -15.49 -18.93
N SER A 163 1.06 -15.75 -17.68
CA SER A 163 -0.27 -16.29 -17.34
C SER A 163 -1.36 -15.22 -17.22
N LEU A 164 -0.98 -13.93 -17.26
CA LEU A 164 -1.96 -12.84 -17.17
C LEU A 164 -2.82 -12.76 -18.43
N ALA A 165 -4.13 -12.85 -18.24
CA ALA A 165 -5.06 -12.57 -19.31
C ALA A 165 -4.97 -11.08 -19.70
N ARG A 166 -4.90 -10.82 -21.01
CA ARG A 166 -4.87 -9.45 -21.57
C ARG A 166 -3.68 -8.61 -21.10
N LEU A 167 -2.50 -9.23 -20.98
CA LEU A 167 -1.27 -8.54 -20.56
C LEU A 167 -0.98 -7.29 -21.41
N GLU A 168 -1.16 -7.37 -22.73
CA GLU A 168 -0.92 -6.25 -23.65
C GLU A 168 -1.82 -5.05 -23.35
N ASP A 169 -3.09 -5.29 -23.02
CA ASP A 169 -4.02 -4.22 -22.65
C ASP A 169 -3.63 -3.57 -21.31
N ILE A 170 -3.19 -4.39 -20.35
CA ILE A 170 -2.73 -3.89 -19.03
C ILE A 170 -1.51 -2.98 -19.22
N VAL A 171 -0.55 -3.40 -20.04
CA VAL A 171 0.65 -2.61 -20.33
C VAL A 171 0.29 -1.32 -21.07
N ALA A 172 -0.56 -1.38 -22.10
CA ALA A 172 -0.99 -0.21 -22.85
C ALA A 172 -1.71 0.83 -21.96
N VAL A 173 -2.64 0.39 -21.10
CA VAL A 173 -3.36 1.28 -20.18
C VAL A 173 -2.40 1.90 -19.16
N SER A 174 -1.50 1.11 -18.58
CA SER A 174 -0.52 1.60 -17.62
C SER A 174 0.39 2.66 -18.23
N TYR A 175 0.87 2.45 -19.45
CA TYR A 175 1.70 3.42 -20.16
C TYR A 175 0.94 4.72 -20.45
N THR A 176 -0.29 4.62 -20.96
CA THR A 176 -1.13 5.78 -21.29
C THR A 176 -1.39 6.65 -20.06
N HIS A 177 -1.75 6.05 -18.93
CA HIS A 177 -2.06 6.81 -17.71
C HIS A 177 -0.83 7.47 -17.06
N LEU A 178 0.36 6.90 -17.23
CA LEU A 178 1.59 7.49 -16.72
C LEU A 178 2.10 8.65 -17.61
N THR A 179 1.76 8.65 -18.90
CA THR A 179 2.28 9.64 -19.87
C THR A 179 1.31 10.79 -20.15
N LEU A 180 0.00 10.60 -19.98
CA LEU A 180 -1.02 11.65 -20.24
C LEU A 180 -0.79 12.97 -19.49
N PRO A 181 -0.39 13.01 -18.22
CA PRO A 181 -0.10 14.27 -17.54
C PRO A 181 1.04 15.07 -18.19
N THR A 182 1.97 14.40 -18.84
CA THR A 182 3.12 15.02 -19.51
C THR A 182 2.73 15.65 -20.86
N ILE A 183 1.71 15.11 -21.53
CA ILE A 183 1.23 15.62 -22.83
C ILE A 183 0.31 16.83 -22.66
N LEU A 184 -0.40 16.94 -21.54
CA LEU A 184 -1.31 18.07 -21.28
C LEU A 184 -0.61 19.34 -20.72
N LEU A 185 0.69 19.28 -20.50
CA LEU A 185 1.52 20.40 -20.01
C LEU A 185 2.38 21.05 -21.09
N VAL A 186 2.13 20.73 -22.37
CA VAL A 186 2.79 21.38 -23.52
C VAL A 186 1.87 22.37 -24.21
#